data_5f773afab881c7f49fe930ae23b82b93
#
_entry.id   5f773afab881c7f49fe930ae23b82b93
#
_cell.length_a   1.000
_cell.length_b   1.000
_cell.length_c   1.000
_cell.angle_alpha   90.00
_cell.angle_beta   90.00
_cell.angle_gamma   90.00
#
_symmetry.space_group_name_H-M   'P 1'
#
loop_
_entity.id
_entity.type
_entity.pdbx_description
1 polymer ?
#
loop_
_entity_poly.entity_id
_entity_poly.type
_entity_poly.pdbx_seq_one_letter_code
_entity_poly.pdbx_strand_id
1 'polypeptide(L)'
;MRTLPTFFAVLELLLRAGVTTGAEAAFQDRLWRPGLEPFRNLARIRVVHCTVDADVAFTRRLRRSEENPLRRAHTDPGPPDAAGSIRFHHAFDRVSVDAPYTEVDTTDGYRPGLGQIVAFINGPA
;
A
#
# COMPACT_ATOMS: atom_id res chain seq x y z
N MET A 1 -3.15 -9.34 15.51
CA MET A 1 -4.07 -8.50 14.73
C MET A 1 -5.07 -9.39 14.00
N ARG A 2 -6.34 -9.27 14.34
CA ARG A 2 -7.41 -10.16 13.82
C ARG A 2 -7.82 -9.88 12.38
N THR A 3 -7.55 -8.66 11.89
CA THR A 3 -7.95 -8.22 10.54
C THR A 3 -7.08 -8.81 9.43
N LEU A 4 -5.82 -9.10 9.70
CA LEU A 4 -4.88 -9.60 8.69
C LEU A 4 -5.28 -10.97 8.13
N PRO A 5 -5.59 -11.99 8.96
CA PRO A 5 -6.07 -13.26 8.45
C PRO A 5 -7.37 -13.14 7.66
N THR A 6 -8.29 -12.27 8.09
CA THR A 6 -9.55 -12.02 7.37
C THR A 6 -9.30 -11.40 6.00
N PHE A 7 -8.37 -10.44 5.90
CA PHE A 7 -7.97 -9.84 4.62
C PHE A 7 -7.49 -10.91 3.64
N PHE A 8 -6.59 -11.80 4.08
CA PHE A 8 -6.10 -12.88 3.23
C PHE A 8 -7.20 -13.89 2.84
N ALA A 9 -8.11 -14.20 3.75
CA ALA A 9 -9.23 -15.11 3.46
C ALA A 9 -10.17 -14.54 2.39
N VAL A 10 -10.50 -13.26 2.48
CA VAL A 10 -11.32 -12.55 1.47
C VAL A 10 -10.60 -12.49 0.13
N LEU A 11 -9.33 -12.15 0.12
CA LEU A 11 -8.53 -12.08 -1.09
C LEU A 11 -8.45 -13.45 -1.78
N GLU A 12 -8.19 -14.51 -1.02
CA GLU A 12 -8.16 -15.88 -1.54
C GLU A 12 -9.50 -16.28 -2.17
N LEU A 13 -10.61 -15.98 -1.51
CA LEU A 13 -11.96 -16.25 -2.03
C LEU A 13 -12.18 -15.61 -3.39
N LEU A 14 -11.83 -14.35 -3.52
CA LEU A 14 -11.99 -13.60 -4.77
C LEU A 14 -11.09 -14.17 -5.88
N LEU A 15 -9.84 -14.46 -5.58
CA LEU A 15 -8.88 -14.99 -6.55
C LEU A 15 -9.28 -16.40 -7.03
N ARG A 16 -9.76 -17.25 -6.13
CA ARG A 16 -10.26 -18.60 -6.50
C ARG A 16 -11.53 -18.53 -7.35
N ALA A 17 -12.32 -17.46 -7.19
CA ALA A 17 -13.48 -17.18 -8.04
C ALA A 17 -13.11 -16.56 -9.40
N GLY A 18 -11.83 -16.33 -9.69
CA GLY A 18 -11.36 -15.73 -10.94
C GLY A 18 -11.58 -14.23 -11.02
N VAL A 19 -11.76 -13.55 -9.89
CA VAL A 19 -12.01 -12.11 -9.84
C VAL A 19 -10.68 -11.36 -9.90
N THR A 20 -10.53 -10.45 -10.85
CA THR A 20 -9.41 -9.49 -10.85
C THR A 20 -9.61 -8.51 -9.70
N THR A 21 -8.65 -8.45 -8.81
CA THR A 21 -8.79 -7.76 -7.53
C THR A 21 -7.68 -6.72 -7.34
N GLY A 22 -8.07 -5.48 -7.03
CA GLY A 22 -7.16 -4.47 -6.49
C GLY A 22 -7.20 -4.49 -4.96
N ALA A 23 -6.06 -4.73 -4.34
CA ALA A 23 -5.93 -4.72 -2.89
C ALA A 23 -5.01 -3.58 -2.46
N GLU A 24 -5.44 -2.81 -1.46
CA GLU A 24 -4.70 -1.67 -0.94
C GLU A 24 -4.48 -1.83 0.57
N ALA A 25 -3.25 -1.63 1.00
CA ALA A 25 -2.89 -1.58 2.42
C ALA A 25 -1.49 -0.99 2.59
N ALA A 26 -1.10 -0.70 3.83
CA ALA A 26 0.28 -0.42 4.19
C ALA A 26 1.05 -1.76 4.26
N PHE A 27 1.44 -2.28 3.10
CA PHE A 27 2.05 -3.59 2.97
C PHE A 27 3.49 -3.61 3.46
N GLN A 28 3.68 -3.70 4.76
CA GLN A 28 5.01 -3.93 5.35
C GLN A 28 5.45 -5.38 5.09
N ASP A 29 6.66 -5.56 4.59
CA ASP A 29 7.18 -6.86 4.15
C ASP A 29 7.04 -7.95 5.21
N ARG A 30 7.52 -7.66 6.42
CA ARG A 30 7.52 -8.60 7.54
C ARG A 30 6.15 -9.19 7.85
N LEU A 31 5.10 -8.36 7.74
CA LEU A 31 3.74 -8.76 8.11
C LEU A 31 2.97 -9.37 6.95
N TRP A 32 3.21 -8.91 5.74
CA TRP A 32 2.35 -9.17 4.60
C TRP A 32 2.90 -10.21 3.64
N ARG A 33 4.21 -10.24 3.40
CA ARG A 33 4.82 -11.17 2.45
C ARG A 33 4.44 -12.62 2.70
N PRO A 34 4.50 -13.16 3.94
CA PRO A 34 4.16 -14.57 4.17
C PRO A 34 2.74 -14.95 3.75
N GLY A 35 1.78 -14.03 3.88
CA GLY A 35 0.39 -14.25 3.48
C GLY A 35 0.12 -13.99 2.00
N LEU A 36 0.91 -13.16 1.35
CA LEU A 36 0.76 -12.82 -0.08
C LEU A 36 1.48 -13.81 -1.01
N GLU A 37 2.62 -14.34 -0.58
CA GLU A 37 3.45 -15.23 -1.39
C GLU A 37 2.68 -16.43 -1.95
N PRO A 38 1.82 -17.13 -1.20
CA PRO A 38 1.03 -18.25 -1.71
C PRO A 38 0.09 -17.88 -2.87
N PHE A 39 -0.35 -16.61 -2.95
CA PHE A 39 -1.26 -16.18 -4.03
C PHE A 39 -0.61 -16.13 -5.40
N ARG A 40 0.70 -16.20 -5.50
CA ARG A 40 1.41 -16.34 -6.78
C ARG A 40 0.98 -17.58 -7.56
N ASN A 41 0.49 -18.61 -6.87
CA ASN A 41 -0.04 -19.83 -7.49
C ASN A 41 -1.50 -19.67 -7.97
N LEU A 42 -2.20 -18.62 -7.52
CA LEU A 42 -3.61 -18.38 -7.84
C LEU A 42 -3.82 -17.25 -8.84
N ALA A 43 -2.89 -16.31 -8.91
CA ALA A 43 -3.06 -15.10 -9.71
C ALA A 43 -1.73 -14.52 -10.17
N ARG A 44 -1.79 -13.72 -11.23
CA ARG A 44 -0.67 -12.85 -11.60
C ARG A 44 -0.68 -11.62 -10.71
N ILE A 45 0.35 -11.48 -9.90
CA ILE A 45 0.48 -10.35 -8.99
C ILE A 45 1.26 -9.23 -9.69
N ARG A 46 0.78 -8.00 -9.50
CA ARG A 46 1.48 -6.77 -9.84
C ARG A 46 1.52 -5.90 -8.61
N VAL A 47 2.69 -5.42 -8.24
CA VAL A 47 2.84 -4.54 -7.06
C VAL A 47 3.07 -3.12 -7.54
N VAL A 48 2.18 -2.22 -7.15
CA VAL A 48 2.36 -0.77 -7.34
C VAL A 48 2.68 -0.18 -5.98
N HIS A 49 3.90 0.27 -5.80
CA HIS A 49 4.35 0.89 -4.55
C HIS A 49 4.33 2.41 -4.68
N CYS A 50 3.39 3.04 -3.98
CA CYS A 50 3.30 4.50 -3.95
C CYS A 50 4.27 5.07 -2.92
N THR A 51 5.07 6.02 -3.35
CA THR A 51 6.00 6.76 -2.50
C THR A 51 5.63 8.24 -2.45
N VAL A 52 6.11 8.92 -1.43
CA VAL A 52 5.92 10.35 -1.23
C VAL A 52 7.04 10.87 -0.33
N ASP A 53 7.47 12.11 -0.52
CA ASP A 53 8.40 12.75 0.41
C ASP A 53 7.81 12.80 1.82
N ALA A 54 8.64 12.55 2.83
CA ALA A 54 8.20 12.43 4.21
C ALA A 54 7.51 13.70 4.72
N ASP A 55 8.00 14.88 4.38
CA ASP A 55 7.41 16.16 4.76
C ASP A 55 6.03 16.36 4.12
N VAL A 56 5.90 15.99 2.85
CA VAL A 56 4.62 16.06 2.11
C VAL A 56 3.62 15.08 2.70
N ALA A 57 4.06 13.87 3.04
CA ALA A 57 3.21 12.86 3.71
C ALA A 57 2.69 13.38 5.05
N PHE A 58 3.56 13.99 5.85
CA PHE A 58 3.20 14.57 7.14
C PHE A 58 2.17 15.70 6.99
N THR A 59 2.43 16.64 6.07
CA THR A 59 1.53 17.77 5.79
C THR A 59 0.16 17.30 5.32
N ARG A 60 0.11 16.32 4.41
CA ARG A 60 -1.15 15.74 3.93
C ARG A 60 -1.92 15.03 5.04
N ARG A 61 -1.23 14.37 5.96
CA ARG A 61 -1.85 13.71 7.10
C ARG A 61 -2.48 14.72 8.07
N LEU A 62 -1.77 15.78 8.42
CA LEU A 62 -2.28 16.86 9.25
C LEU A 62 -3.54 17.49 8.64
N ARG A 63 -3.47 17.88 7.37
CA ARG A 63 -4.60 18.48 6.66
C ARG A 63 -5.83 17.58 6.65
N ARG A 64 -5.66 16.28 6.37
CA ARG A 64 -6.78 15.33 6.41
C ARG A 64 -7.39 15.18 7.80
N SER A 65 -6.59 15.26 8.85
CA SER A 65 -7.06 15.22 10.23
C SER A 65 -7.85 16.48 10.62
N GLU A 66 -7.47 17.63 10.09
CA GLU A 66 -8.17 18.90 10.29
C GLU A 66 -9.49 18.97 9.52
N GLU A 67 -9.50 18.55 8.26
CA GLU A 67 -10.63 18.61 7.35
C GLU A 67 -11.71 17.55 7.65
N ASN A 68 -11.37 16.43 8.28
CA ASN A 68 -12.30 15.33 8.52
C ASN A 68 -12.42 14.99 10.00
N PRO A 69 -13.50 15.44 10.67
CA PRO A 69 -13.72 15.15 12.09
C PRO A 69 -13.81 13.65 12.43
N LEU A 70 -14.25 12.81 11.48
CA LEU A 70 -14.35 11.37 11.69
C LEU A 70 -12.97 10.71 11.79
N ARG A 71 -11.94 11.29 11.18
CA ARG A 71 -10.57 10.81 11.31
C ARG A 71 -9.95 11.03 12.69
N ARG A 72 -10.50 11.99 13.47
CA ARG A 72 -10.09 12.20 14.87
C ARG A 72 -10.47 11.03 15.78
N ALA A 73 -11.47 10.24 15.39
CA ALA A 73 -11.86 9.03 16.11
C ALA A 73 -10.94 7.84 15.80
N HIS A 74 -10.21 7.88 14.69
CA HIS A 74 -9.14 6.95 14.40
C HIS A 74 -7.85 7.49 15.01
N THR A 75 -7.46 6.95 16.14
CA THR A 75 -6.10 7.17 16.68
C THR A 75 -5.13 6.59 15.67
N ASP A 76 -4.60 7.45 14.82
CA ASP A 76 -3.48 7.08 13.96
C ASP A 76 -2.29 6.78 14.88
N PRO A 77 -1.77 5.54 14.94
CA PRO A 77 -0.69 5.18 15.84
C PRO A 77 0.66 5.81 15.45
N GLY A 78 0.63 6.75 14.51
CA GLY A 78 1.83 7.46 14.09
C GLY A 78 2.38 8.43 15.13
N PRO A 79 3.67 8.74 15.10
CA PRO A 79 4.29 9.71 16.00
C PRO A 79 3.60 11.08 15.91
N PRO A 80 3.46 11.79 17.04
CA PRO A 80 2.71 13.06 17.08
C PRO A 80 3.46 14.24 16.46
N ASP A 81 4.78 14.15 16.28
CA ASP A 81 5.61 15.23 15.75
C ASP A 81 6.17 14.93 14.35
N ALA A 82 6.65 15.98 13.68
CA ALA A 82 7.20 15.88 12.33
C ALA A 82 8.45 14.97 12.28
N ALA A 83 9.36 15.10 13.23
CA ALA A 83 10.59 14.32 13.27
C ALA A 83 10.33 12.83 13.49
N GLY A 84 9.42 12.48 14.40
CA GLY A 84 9.00 11.09 14.61
C GLY A 84 8.28 10.52 13.40
N SER A 85 7.43 11.33 12.73
CA SER A 85 6.74 10.94 11.51
C SER A 85 7.70 10.65 10.36
N ILE A 86 8.74 11.47 10.19
CA ILE A 86 9.78 11.29 9.17
C ILE A 86 10.56 9.99 9.44
N ARG A 87 10.96 9.74 10.69
CA ARG A 87 11.64 8.48 11.06
C ARG A 87 10.76 7.26 10.80
N PHE A 88 9.49 7.33 11.16
CA PHE A 88 8.53 6.26 10.88
C PHE A 88 8.37 6.01 9.39
N HIS A 89 8.29 7.06 8.58
CA HIS A 89 8.20 6.98 7.12
C HIS A 89 9.41 6.28 6.52
N HIS A 90 10.63 6.64 6.95
CA HIS A 90 11.86 6.02 6.46
C HIS A 90 12.07 4.58 6.96
N ALA A 91 11.47 4.21 8.08
CA ALA A 91 11.50 2.85 8.62
C ALA A 91 10.50 1.89 7.95
N PHE A 92 9.65 2.40 7.05
CA PHE A 92 8.70 1.57 6.34
C PHE A 92 9.43 0.60 5.40
N ASP A 93 9.22 -0.70 5.61
CA ASP A 93 9.81 -1.76 4.81
C ASP A 93 8.80 -2.25 3.77
N ARG A 94 9.07 -1.93 2.52
CA ARG A 94 8.22 -2.26 1.37
C ARG A 94 8.11 -3.77 1.18
N VAL A 95 6.90 -4.25 0.87
CA VAL A 95 6.68 -5.68 0.55
C VAL A 95 7.53 -6.12 -0.65
N SER A 96 8.21 -7.25 -0.49
CA SER A 96 9.11 -7.84 -1.48
C SER A 96 8.61 -9.19 -1.99
N VAL A 97 7.34 -9.29 -2.32
CA VAL A 97 6.77 -10.46 -3.00
C VAL A 97 7.48 -10.64 -4.35
N ASP A 98 7.84 -11.87 -4.68
CA ASP A 98 8.46 -12.20 -5.97
C ASP A 98 7.43 -12.05 -7.11
N ALA A 99 7.23 -10.82 -7.55
CA ALA A 99 6.30 -10.40 -8.59
C ALA A 99 6.81 -9.12 -9.26
N PRO A 100 6.41 -8.85 -10.50
CA PRO A 100 6.69 -7.57 -11.13
C PRO A 100 6.19 -6.41 -10.26
N TYR A 101 7.01 -5.38 -10.14
CA TYR A 101 6.71 -4.24 -9.31
C TYR A 101 7.11 -2.94 -9.98
N THR A 102 6.38 -1.87 -9.69
CA THR A 102 6.73 -0.51 -10.08
C THR A 102 6.59 0.42 -8.88
N GLU A 103 7.44 1.42 -8.83
CA GLU A 103 7.36 2.49 -7.84
C GLU A 103 6.73 3.72 -8.48
N VAL A 104 5.81 4.36 -7.78
CA VAL A 104 5.13 5.57 -8.23
C VAL A 104 5.34 6.66 -7.19
N ASP A 105 6.11 7.68 -7.56
CA ASP A 105 6.26 8.88 -6.74
C ASP A 105 4.98 9.73 -6.83
N THR A 106 4.37 9.98 -5.69
CA THR A 106 3.13 10.76 -5.55
C THR A 106 3.34 12.11 -4.89
N THR A 107 4.58 12.58 -4.77
CA THR A 107 4.92 13.86 -4.14
C THR A 107 4.29 15.02 -4.89
N ASP A 108 4.38 15.01 -6.22
CA ASP A 108 3.78 16.01 -7.10
C ASP A 108 3.16 15.31 -8.33
N GLY A 109 1.89 14.93 -8.21
CA GLY A 109 1.22 14.11 -9.21
C GLY A 109 1.68 12.65 -9.16
N TYR A 110 1.69 11.97 -10.30
CA TYR A 110 2.15 10.59 -10.44
C TYR A 110 3.36 10.49 -11.37
N ARG A 111 4.44 9.88 -10.89
CA ARG A 111 5.64 9.58 -11.67
C ARG A 111 6.06 8.11 -11.43
N PRO A 112 5.90 7.20 -12.41
CA PRO A 112 5.38 7.43 -13.76
C PRO A 112 3.91 7.85 -13.77
N GLY A 113 3.46 8.41 -14.90
CA GLY A 113 2.08 8.87 -15.08
C GLY A 113 1.07 7.72 -15.14
N LEU A 114 -0.22 8.06 -15.01
CA LEU A 114 -1.31 7.08 -14.94
C LEU A 114 -1.33 6.10 -16.12
N GLY A 115 -1.08 6.58 -17.34
CA GLY A 115 -1.04 5.71 -18.53
C GLY A 115 0.04 4.63 -18.43
N GLN A 116 1.20 4.95 -17.90
CA GLN A 116 2.29 3.99 -17.69
C GLN A 116 1.96 3.00 -16.56
N ILE A 117 1.28 3.45 -15.50
CA ILE A 117 0.83 2.58 -14.41
C ILE A 117 -0.18 1.55 -14.95
N VAL A 118 -1.15 2.00 -15.74
CA VAL A 118 -2.16 1.12 -16.36
C VAL A 118 -1.50 0.12 -17.30
N ALA A 119 -0.54 0.56 -18.12
CA ALA A 119 0.22 -0.32 -19.01
C ALA A 119 1.01 -1.38 -18.22
N PHE A 120 1.61 -1.01 -17.09
CA PHE A 120 2.30 -1.95 -16.20
C PHE A 120 1.33 -3.00 -15.63
N ILE A 121 0.16 -2.59 -15.15
CA ILE A 121 -0.84 -3.49 -14.57
C ILE A 121 -1.34 -4.49 -15.63
N ASN A 122 -1.56 -4.04 -16.85
CA ASN A 122 -2.08 -4.85 -17.96
C ASN A 122 -0.98 -5.56 -18.76
N GLY A 123 0.27 -5.37 -18.43
CA GLY A 123 1.41 -5.92 -19.16
C GLY A 123 1.44 -7.45 -19.16
N PRO A 124 2.26 -8.06 -20.03
CA PRO A 124 2.44 -9.51 -20.07
C PRO A 124 2.98 -10.03 -18.74
N ALA A 125 2.78 -11.30 -18.55
CA ALA A 125 3.27 -12.01 -17.38
C ALA A 125 4.82 -12.00 -17.34
#